data_333d6482b1948371be2bdf027d96030f
#
_entry.id   333d6482b1948371be2bdf027d96030f
#
_cell.length_a   1.000
_cell.length_b   1.000
_cell.length_c   1.000
_cell.angle_alpha   90.00
_cell.angle_beta   90.00
_cell.angle_gamma   90.00
#
_symmetry.space_group_name_H-M   'P 1'
#
loop_
_entity.id
_entity.type
_entity.pdbx_description
1 polymer ?
#
loop_
_entity_poly.entity_id
_entity_poly.type
_entity_poly.pdbx_seq_one_letter_code
_entity_poly.pdbx_strand_id
1 'polypeptide(L)'
;RISKETILVLGNIKKGEDFDANKINNSLKKLYETNFFKDIKINLKNNSLKIDVIENPIIENIEFTGIKNKNIIKALNDGIQLKDRMSFTENQLAKDINFIDNLLKSSGYYFAEIQPSLIKNEELNSIRLKVDVNLGKRAKIKNISFIGDKKIKDKKLLEVIASEEHKFWKFISNKVYLNESIINLDKRLLENYYRNLGYHK
;
A
#
# COMPACT_ATOMS: atom_id res chain seq x y z
N ARG A 1 1.04 1.62 27.72
CA ARG A 1 0.34 0.34 28.03
C ARG A 1 -1.17 0.56 28.04
N ILE A 2 -1.90 -0.39 27.45
CA ILE A 2 -3.37 -0.37 27.39
C ILE A 2 -3.91 -0.84 28.74
N SER A 3 -4.85 -0.08 29.33
CA SER A 3 -5.42 -0.43 30.63
C SER A 3 -6.35 -1.65 30.53
N LYS A 4 -6.53 -2.34 31.67
CA LYS A 4 -7.44 -3.48 31.77
C LYS A 4 -8.87 -3.10 31.38
N GLU A 5 -9.31 -1.94 31.81
CA GLU A 5 -10.65 -1.38 31.52
C GLU A 5 -10.81 -1.16 30.04
N THR A 6 -9.80 -0.62 29.36
CA THR A 6 -9.80 -0.44 27.90
C THR A 6 -9.93 -1.78 27.17
N ILE A 7 -9.18 -2.81 27.58
CA ILE A 7 -9.25 -4.16 26.99
C ILE A 7 -10.66 -4.73 27.14
N LEU A 8 -11.28 -4.60 28.31
CA LEU A 8 -12.64 -5.08 28.54
C LEU A 8 -13.67 -4.37 27.65
N VAL A 9 -13.54 -3.04 27.50
CA VAL A 9 -14.42 -2.25 26.63
C VAL A 9 -14.23 -2.64 25.17
N LEU A 10 -12.99 -2.70 24.66
CA LEU A 10 -12.67 -3.06 23.28
C LEU A 10 -13.13 -4.48 22.92
N GLY A 11 -12.95 -5.43 23.84
CA GLY A 11 -13.41 -6.82 23.70
C GLY A 11 -14.91 -7.01 23.91
N ASN A 12 -15.65 -5.94 24.29
CA ASN A 12 -17.06 -6.02 24.72
C ASN A 12 -17.29 -7.07 25.81
N ILE A 13 -16.43 -7.07 26.83
CA ILE A 13 -16.41 -8.01 27.93
C ILE A 13 -16.98 -7.33 29.19
N LYS A 14 -18.09 -7.83 29.71
CA LYS A 14 -18.72 -7.29 30.93
C LYS A 14 -18.43 -8.20 32.12
N LYS A 15 -18.19 -7.58 33.26
CA LYS A 15 -17.97 -8.30 34.52
C LYS A 15 -19.28 -8.98 34.98
N GLY A 16 -19.20 -10.27 35.33
CA GLY A 16 -20.38 -11.04 35.79
C GLY A 16 -21.23 -11.61 34.65
N GLU A 17 -20.79 -11.53 33.41
CA GLU A 17 -21.47 -12.13 32.28
C GLU A 17 -20.98 -13.57 32.04
N ASP A 18 -21.86 -14.47 31.62
CA ASP A 18 -21.50 -15.83 31.24
C ASP A 18 -20.81 -15.84 29.86
N PHE A 19 -19.66 -16.52 29.79
CA PHE A 19 -18.87 -16.65 28.58
C PHE A 19 -18.96 -18.06 28.00
N ASP A 20 -19.49 -18.14 26.80
CA ASP A 20 -19.39 -19.32 25.94
C ASP A 20 -18.26 -19.16 24.89
N ALA A 21 -17.98 -20.22 24.14
CA ALA A 21 -16.97 -20.21 23.10
C ALA A 21 -17.22 -19.14 22.01
N ASN A 22 -18.48 -18.87 21.69
CA ASN A 22 -18.83 -17.87 20.67
C ASN A 22 -18.56 -16.44 21.15
N LYS A 23 -18.90 -16.13 22.40
CA LYS A 23 -18.60 -14.83 23.01
C LYS A 23 -17.09 -14.59 23.11
N ILE A 24 -16.33 -15.62 23.53
CA ILE A 24 -14.85 -15.54 23.60
C ILE A 24 -14.28 -15.27 22.20
N ASN A 25 -14.70 -16.00 21.18
CA ASN A 25 -14.24 -15.80 19.80
C ASN A 25 -14.61 -14.40 19.27
N ASN A 26 -15.80 -13.91 19.55
CA ASN A 26 -16.22 -12.56 19.16
C ASN A 26 -15.40 -11.48 19.87
N SER A 27 -15.11 -11.64 21.16
CA SER A 27 -14.25 -10.71 21.91
C SER A 27 -12.83 -10.72 21.37
N LEU A 28 -12.29 -11.90 21.07
CA LEU A 28 -10.96 -12.07 20.47
C LEU A 28 -10.87 -11.37 19.11
N LYS A 29 -11.88 -11.56 18.25
CA LYS A 29 -11.95 -10.90 16.94
C LYS A 29 -11.97 -9.38 17.08
N LYS A 30 -12.82 -8.82 17.95
CA LYS A 30 -12.90 -7.37 18.20
C LYS A 30 -11.55 -6.81 18.70
N LEU A 31 -10.87 -7.50 19.60
CA LEU A 31 -9.56 -7.07 20.10
C LEU A 31 -8.51 -7.07 18.99
N TYR A 32 -8.45 -8.09 18.13
CA TYR A 32 -7.53 -8.12 16.98
C TYR A 32 -7.85 -7.04 15.94
N GLU A 33 -9.12 -6.74 15.69
CA GLU A 33 -9.55 -5.69 14.77
C GLU A 33 -9.04 -4.28 15.16
N THR A 34 -8.70 -4.07 16.44
CA THR A 34 -8.12 -2.80 16.90
C THR A 34 -6.68 -2.57 16.42
N ASN A 35 -5.97 -3.61 16.01
CA ASN A 35 -4.54 -3.63 15.73
C ASN A 35 -3.63 -3.24 16.92
N PHE A 36 -4.17 -3.13 18.13
CA PHE A 36 -3.38 -2.79 19.31
C PHE A 36 -2.54 -3.96 19.83
N PHE A 37 -2.92 -5.18 19.51
CA PHE A 37 -2.35 -6.38 20.07
C PHE A 37 -1.69 -7.25 19.01
N LYS A 38 -0.47 -7.70 19.32
CA LYS A 38 0.27 -8.67 18.53
C LYS A 38 -0.19 -10.10 18.81
N ASP A 39 -0.50 -10.39 20.07
CA ASP A 39 -1.00 -11.69 20.52
C ASP A 39 -2.02 -11.52 21.63
N ILE A 40 -3.07 -12.35 21.63
CA ILE A 40 -4.14 -12.33 22.61
C ILE A 40 -4.49 -13.77 22.96
N LYS A 41 -4.42 -14.09 24.25
CA LYS A 41 -4.83 -15.38 24.79
C LYS A 41 -5.94 -15.20 25.78
N ILE A 42 -7.10 -15.81 25.54
CA ILE A 42 -8.24 -15.78 26.43
C ILE A 42 -8.46 -17.20 26.97
N ASN A 43 -8.40 -17.35 28.30
CA ASN A 43 -8.59 -18.62 29.00
C ASN A 43 -9.74 -18.47 30.01
N LEU A 44 -10.73 -19.36 29.93
CA LEU A 44 -11.79 -19.46 30.92
C LEU A 44 -11.47 -20.62 31.89
N LYS A 45 -11.32 -20.31 33.18
CA LYS A 45 -11.03 -21.29 34.22
C LYS A 45 -11.86 -20.96 35.47
N ASN A 46 -12.61 -21.95 35.98
CA ASN A 46 -13.43 -21.77 37.18
C ASN A 46 -14.30 -20.50 37.17
N ASN A 47 -15.00 -20.24 36.09
CA ASN A 47 -15.82 -19.04 35.86
C ASN A 47 -15.04 -17.71 35.93
N SER A 48 -13.72 -17.76 35.80
CA SER A 48 -12.84 -16.59 35.74
C SER A 48 -12.18 -16.51 34.37
N LEU A 49 -12.33 -15.34 33.70
CA LEU A 49 -11.74 -15.07 32.39
C LEU A 49 -10.36 -14.44 32.59
N LYS A 50 -9.33 -15.15 32.12
CA LYS A 50 -7.95 -14.62 32.08
C LYS A 50 -7.62 -14.19 30.65
N ILE A 51 -7.21 -12.92 30.49
CA ILE A 51 -6.81 -12.35 29.19
C ILE A 51 -5.35 -11.95 29.30
N ASP A 52 -4.50 -12.62 28.54
CA ASP A 52 -3.10 -12.29 28.39
C ASP A 52 -2.91 -11.63 27.01
N VAL A 53 -2.28 -10.47 26.95
CA VAL A 53 -2.08 -9.70 25.72
C VAL A 53 -0.62 -9.30 25.54
N ILE A 54 -0.17 -9.28 24.29
CA ILE A 54 1.10 -8.67 23.89
C ILE A 54 0.72 -7.49 23.00
N GLU A 55 1.10 -6.28 23.39
CA GLU A 55 0.79 -5.07 22.63
C GLU A 55 1.69 -4.92 21.41
N ASN A 56 1.14 -4.44 20.30
CA ASN A 56 1.93 -3.98 19.17
C ASN A 56 2.73 -2.72 19.56
N PRO A 57 3.95 -2.54 19.04
CA PRO A 57 4.71 -1.33 19.31
C PRO A 57 4.04 -0.11 18.66
N ILE A 58 4.25 1.05 19.26
CA ILE A 58 3.76 2.34 18.74
C ILE A 58 4.80 2.94 17.80
N ILE A 59 4.35 3.49 16.68
CA ILE A 59 5.21 4.19 15.74
C ILE A 59 5.55 5.57 16.32
N GLU A 60 6.84 5.83 16.57
CA GLU A 60 7.32 7.15 17.00
C GLU A 60 7.30 8.14 15.83
N ASN A 61 7.87 7.73 14.71
CA ASN A 61 7.88 8.49 13.48
C ASN A 61 8.11 7.60 12.26
N ILE A 62 7.70 8.11 11.09
CA ILE A 62 7.96 7.49 9.78
C ILE A 62 8.80 8.46 8.96
N GLU A 63 9.93 7.98 8.46
CA GLU A 63 10.87 8.78 7.67
C GLU A 63 11.06 8.15 6.29
N PHE A 64 10.94 8.98 5.23
CA PHE A 64 11.27 8.61 3.86
C PHE A 64 12.58 9.26 3.46
N THR A 65 13.52 8.45 2.96
CA THR A 65 14.80 8.95 2.42
C THR A 65 14.94 8.59 0.94
N GLY A 66 15.85 9.28 0.24
CA GLY A 66 16.12 9.04 -1.18
C GLY A 66 15.15 9.72 -2.16
N ILE A 67 14.07 10.32 -1.69
CA ILE A 67 13.07 11.01 -2.52
C ILE A 67 13.20 12.52 -2.34
N LYS A 68 13.51 13.26 -3.42
CA LYS A 68 13.64 14.73 -3.40
C LYS A 68 12.35 15.44 -3.86
N ASN A 69 11.47 14.74 -4.56
CA ASN A 69 10.24 15.34 -5.11
C ASN A 69 9.18 15.52 -4.03
N LYS A 70 8.88 16.77 -3.69
CA LYS A 70 7.90 17.13 -2.64
C LYS A 70 6.48 16.61 -2.91
N ASN A 71 6.08 16.53 -4.19
CA ASN A 71 4.75 16.01 -4.53
C ASN A 71 4.65 14.49 -4.28
N ILE A 72 5.73 13.74 -4.55
CA ILE A 72 5.78 12.31 -4.23
C ILE A 72 5.77 12.12 -2.72
N ILE A 73 6.60 12.86 -1.96
CA ILE A 73 6.62 12.79 -0.49
C ILE A 73 5.23 13.10 0.09
N LYS A 74 4.56 14.15 -0.42
CA LYS A 74 3.21 14.48 0.01
C LYS A 74 2.24 13.34 -0.28
N ALA A 75 2.24 12.79 -1.50
CA ALA A 75 1.37 11.68 -1.87
C ALA A 75 1.64 10.41 -1.04
N LEU A 76 2.90 10.14 -0.68
CA LEU A 76 3.27 9.05 0.23
C LEU A 76 2.68 9.30 1.62
N ASN A 77 2.92 10.48 2.19
CA ASN A 77 2.41 10.81 3.52
C ASN A 77 0.87 10.79 3.60
N ASP A 78 0.18 11.19 2.52
CA ASP A 78 -1.27 11.17 2.47
C ASP A 78 -1.83 9.75 2.29
N GLY A 79 -1.14 8.89 1.51
CA GLY A 79 -1.67 7.60 1.08
C GLY A 79 -1.31 6.40 1.94
N ILE A 80 -0.18 6.39 2.66
CA ILE A 80 0.15 5.29 3.60
C ILE A 80 -0.86 5.26 4.76
N GLN A 81 -1.14 4.08 5.26
CA GLN A 81 -2.06 3.90 6.38
C GLN A 81 -1.35 3.98 7.74
N LEU A 82 -0.11 3.51 7.83
CA LEU A 82 0.70 3.69 9.02
C LEU A 82 0.99 5.19 9.24
N LYS A 83 0.80 5.67 10.47
CA LYS A 83 1.05 7.06 10.87
C LYS A 83 1.77 7.09 12.21
N ASP A 84 2.37 8.22 12.51
CA ASP A 84 2.94 8.46 13.83
C ASP A 84 1.88 8.25 14.93
N ARG A 85 2.29 7.68 16.03
CA ARG A 85 1.47 7.35 17.19
C ARG A 85 0.43 6.24 16.99
N MET A 86 0.41 5.58 15.85
CA MET A 86 -0.41 4.39 15.62
C MET A 86 0.34 3.12 16.01
N SER A 87 -0.41 2.06 16.28
CA SER A 87 0.17 0.73 16.47
C SER A 87 0.75 0.20 15.17
N PHE A 88 1.94 -0.36 15.23
CA PHE A 88 2.59 -0.97 14.09
C PHE A 88 2.13 -2.42 13.90
N THR A 89 1.83 -2.78 12.67
CA THR A 89 1.64 -4.18 12.27
C THR A 89 2.42 -4.47 10.97
N GLU A 90 3.05 -5.64 10.89
CA GLU A 90 3.79 -6.06 9.68
C GLU A 90 2.87 -6.16 8.45
N ASN A 91 1.62 -6.58 8.66
CA ASN A 91 0.63 -6.68 7.58
C ASN A 91 0.30 -5.30 6.98
N GLN A 92 0.17 -4.27 7.82
CA GLN A 92 -0.07 -2.91 7.33
C GLN A 92 1.17 -2.33 6.65
N LEU A 93 2.38 -2.61 7.18
CA LEU A 93 3.62 -2.24 6.50
C LEU A 93 3.69 -2.84 5.09
N ALA A 94 3.37 -4.14 4.93
CA ALA A 94 3.38 -4.79 3.61
C ALA A 94 2.40 -4.11 2.63
N LYS A 95 1.21 -3.71 3.09
CA LYS A 95 0.24 -2.96 2.27
C LYS A 95 0.79 -1.58 1.89
N ASP A 96 1.39 -0.88 2.83
CA ASP A 96 1.96 0.45 2.59
C ASP A 96 3.16 0.38 1.64
N ILE A 97 4.03 -0.63 1.74
CA ILE A 97 5.12 -0.86 0.78
C ILE A 97 4.58 -1.10 -0.64
N ASN A 98 3.52 -1.91 -0.78
CA ASN A 98 2.86 -2.10 -2.08
C ASN A 98 2.25 -0.79 -2.63
N PHE A 99 1.66 0.03 -1.77
CA PHE A 99 1.16 1.35 -2.15
C PHE A 99 2.30 2.25 -2.64
N ILE A 100 3.43 2.31 -1.91
CA ILE A 100 4.62 3.08 -2.27
C ILE A 100 5.15 2.64 -3.64
N ASP A 101 5.31 1.34 -3.87
CA ASP A 101 5.78 0.78 -5.14
C ASP A 101 4.88 1.20 -6.31
N ASN A 102 3.56 1.06 -6.16
CA ASN A 102 2.58 1.47 -7.17
C ASN A 102 2.63 2.98 -7.44
N LEU A 103 2.77 3.82 -6.41
CA LEU A 103 2.89 5.26 -6.55
C LEU A 103 4.17 5.64 -7.31
N LEU A 104 5.30 5.01 -6.99
CA LEU A 104 6.57 5.25 -7.67
C LEU A 104 6.52 4.79 -9.12
N LYS A 105 5.95 3.63 -9.42
CA LYS A 105 5.73 3.13 -10.78
C LYS A 105 4.83 4.08 -11.59
N SER A 106 3.73 4.55 -11.02
CA SER A 106 2.84 5.52 -11.67
C SER A 106 3.53 6.88 -11.91
N SER A 107 4.55 7.20 -11.11
CA SER A 107 5.39 8.39 -11.27
C SER A 107 6.54 8.18 -12.28
N GLY A 108 6.64 6.99 -12.90
CA GLY A 108 7.66 6.63 -13.89
C GLY A 108 8.93 6.00 -13.31
N TYR A 109 9.00 5.76 -12.01
CA TYR A 109 10.11 5.09 -11.34
C TYR A 109 9.84 3.58 -11.22
N TYR A 110 9.82 2.90 -12.36
CA TYR A 110 9.39 1.50 -12.47
C TYR A 110 10.35 0.51 -11.79
N PHE A 111 11.61 0.88 -11.66
CA PHE A 111 12.67 0.07 -11.06
C PHE A 111 13.17 0.66 -9.74
N ALA A 112 12.30 1.37 -9.01
CA ALA A 112 12.65 1.84 -7.69
C ALA A 112 12.81 0.67 -6.71
N GLU A 113 13.82 0.76 -5.84
CA GLU A 113 14.03 -0.18 -4.75
C GLU A 113 13.56 0.47 -3.44
N ILE A 114 12.78 -0.26 -2.66
CA ILE A 114 12.19 0.21 -1.41
C ILE A 114 12.68 -0.70 -0.29
N GLN A 115 13.38 -0.15 0.68
CA GLN A 115 13.95 -0.88 1.80
C GLN A 115 13.44 -0.32 3.13
N PRO A 116 12.41 -0.94 3.73
CA PRO A 116 11.96 -0.57 5.06
C PRO A 116 12.91 -1.10 6.13
N SER A 117 13.17 -0.30 7.15
CA SER A 117 13.92 -0.70 8.34
C SER A 117 13.21 -0.23 9.60
N LEU A 118 13.26 -1.05 10.64
CA LEU A 118 12.61 -0.82 11.92
C LEU A 118 13.67 -0.66 13.01
N ILE A 119 13.69 0.50 13.67
CA ILE A 119 14.52 0.74 14.84
C ILE A 119 13.61 0.60 16.06
N LYS A 120 13.82 -0.46 16.84
CA LYS A 120 12.99 -0.79 18.02
C LYS A 120 13.51 -0.13 19.27
N ASN A 121 12.61 0.35 20.10
CA ASN A 121 12.84 0.73 21.48
C ASN A 121 12.00 -0.19 22.38
N GLU A 122 12.67 -1.17 23.02
CA GLU A 122 11.98 -2.18 23.84
C GLU A 122 11.42 -1.60 25.15
N GLU A 123 12.08 -0.60 25.75
CA GLU A 123 11.64 0.02 26.99
C GLU A 123 10.30 0.74 26.83
N LEU A 124 10.12 1.44 25.70
CA LEU A 124 8.90 2.18 25.39
C LEU A 124 7.89 1.37 24.60
N ASN A 125 8.23 0.14 24.20
CA ASN A 125 7.47 -0.64 23.22
C ASN A 125 7.12 0.20 21.99
N SER A 126 8.11 0.83 21.39
CA SER A 126 7.95 1.72 20.25
C SER A 126 8.94 1.39 19.13
N ILE A 127 8.65 1.91 17.93
CA ILE A 127 9.51 1.76 16.76
C ILE A 127 9.62 3.08 16.00
N ARG A 128 10.75 3.27 15.33
CA ARG A 128 10.89 4.23 14.23
C ARG A 128 10.96 3.46 12.93
N LEU A 129 10.09 3.82 11.98
CA LEU A 129 10.06 3.23 10.64
C LEU A 129 10.82 4.13 9.69
N LYS A 130 11.90 3.64 9.12
CA LYS A 130 12.65 4.31 8.06
C LYS A 130 12.43 3.56 6.75
N VAL A 131 12.03 4.27 5.71
CA VAL A 131 11.82 3.73 4.37
C VAL A 131 12.85 4.37 3.42
N ASP A 132 13.92 3.64 3.15
CA ASP A 132 14.94 4.07 2.21
C ASP A 132 14.51 3.72 0.78
N VAL A 133 14.47 4.74 -0.09
CA VAL A 133 14.02 4.58 -1.48
C VAL A 133 15.14 4.97 -2.44
N ASN A 134 15.59 4.01 -3.22
CA ASN A 134 16.45 4.26 -4.37
C ASN A 134 15.57 4.35 -5.62
N LEU A 135 15.27 5.56 -6.08
CA LEU A 135 14.40 5.78 -7.23
C LEU A 135 14.97 5.23 -8.55
N GLY A 136 16.30 5.16 -8.67
CA GLY A 136 16.95 4.83 -9.92
C GLY A 136 16.61 5.83 -11.04
N LYS A 137 16.71 5.38 -12.29
CA LYS A 137 16.35 6.18 -13.47
C LYS A 137 14.90 5.93 -13.86
N ARG A 138 14.21 6.96 -14.33
CA ARG A 138 12.85 6.80 -14.88
C ARG A 138 12.90 5.93 -16.15
N ALA A 139 12.04 4.91 -16.21
CA ALA A 139 11.93 4.03 -17.37
C ALA A 139 11.37 4.81 -18.58
N LYS A 140 12.09 4.75 -19.72
CA LYS A 140 11.69 5.42 -20.97
C LYS A 140 11.16 4.40 -21.96
N ILE A 141 10.07 4.76 -22.66
CA ILE A 141 9.52 3.97 -23.74
C ILE A 141 10.44 4.11 -24.95
N LYS A 142 11.17 3.06 -25.31
CA LYS A 142 12.08 3.06 -26.45
C LYS A 142 11.35 2.85 -27.79
N ASN A 143 10.39 1.92 -27.80
CA ASN A 143 9.62 1.56 -28.97
C ASN A 143 8.23 1.08 -28.57
N ILE A 144 7.23 1.37 -29.42
CA ILE A 144 5.86 0.88 -29.27
C ILE A 144 5.54 0.09 -30.55
N SER A 145 5.14 -1.16 -30.40
CA SER A 145 4.77 -2.04 -31.51
C SER A 145 3.43 -2.72 -31.24
N PHE A 146 2.67 -2.95 -32.29
CA PHE A 146 1.40 -3.66 -32.23
C PHE A 146 1.56 -5.05 -32.86
N ILE A 147 1.17 -6.09 -32.12
CA ILE A 147 1.30 -7.49 -32.54
C ILE A 147 -0.10 -8.07 -32.74
N GLY A 148 -0.28 -8.87 -33.79
CA GLY A 148 -1.57 -9.51 -34.10
C GLY A 148 -1.98 -9.31 -35.57
N ASP A 149 -3.24 -9.59 -35.86
CA ASP A 149 -3.84 -9.38 -37.22
C ASP A 149 -4.03 -7.87 -37.44
N LYS A 150 -3.13 -7.32 -38.28
CA LYS A 150 -3.03 -5.87 -38.51
C LYS A 150 -4.05 -5.40 -39.56
N LYS A 151 -5.28 -5.19 -39.16
CA LYS A 151 -6.30 -4.54 -40.01
C LYS A 151 -6.08 -3.03 -40.13
N ILE A 152 -5.37 -2.44 -39.13
CA ILE A 152 -5.08 -1.00 -39.08
C ILE A 152 -3.56 -0.82 -39.02
N LYS A 153 -3.04 0.14 -39.76
CA LYS A 153 -1.59 0.43 -39.77
C LYS A 153 -1.11 0.95 -38.42
N ASP A 154 0.05 0.51 -37.97
CA ASP A 154 0.69 0.91 -36.70
C ASP A 154 0.74 2.43 -36.52
N LYS A 155 1.06 3.18 -37.61
CA LYS A 155 1.07 4.65 -37.61
C LYS A 155 -0.27 5.24 -37.12
N LYS A 156 -1.40 4.65 -37.55
CA LYS A 156 -2.72 5.13 -37.16
C LYS A 156 -3.02 4.80 -35.67
N LEU A 157 -2.60 3.63 -35.22
CA LEU A 157 -2.75 3.23 -33.81
C LEU A 157 -1.87 4.08 -32.88
N LEU A 158 -0.67 4.47 -33.31
CA LEU A 158 0.20 5.40 -32.58
C LEU A 158 -0.41 6.81 -32.43
N GLU A 159 -1.27 7.23 -33.36
CA GLU A 159 -2.00 8.51 -33.27
C GLU A 159 -3.15 8.45 -32.25
N VAL A 160 -3.65 7.23 -31.93
CA VAL A 160 -4.78 7.02 -31.01
C VAL A 160 -4.33 6.99 -29.55
N ILE A 161 -3.14 6.44 -29.27
CA ILE A 161 -2.63 6.27 -27.91
C ILE A 161 -2.04 7.56 -27.35
N ALA A 162 -1.99 7.64 -26.01
CA ALA A 162 -1.40 8.76 -25.27
C ALA A 162 0.11 8.60 -25.05
N SER A 163 0.61 7.35 -24.98
CA SER A 163 2.05 7.07 -24.84
C SER A 163 2.83 7.48 -26.07
N GLU A 164 4.07 7.93 -25.87
CA GLU A 164 4.97 8.34 -26.94
C GLU A 164 6.34 7.67 -26.81
N GLU A 165 6.94 7.30 -27.94
CA GLU A 165 8.33 6.84 -27.96
C GLU A 165 9.29 7.97 -27.57
N HIS A 166 10.32 7.63 -26.78
CA HIS A 166 11.38 8.55 -26.45
C HIS A 166 12.27 8.81 -27.68
N LYS A 167 12.30 10.09 -28.12
CA LYS A 167 13.20 10.58 -29.17
C LYS A 167 14.12 11.66 -28.58
N PHE A 168 15.35 11.78 -29.09
CA PHE A 168 16.35 12.69 -28.51
C PHE A 168 15.94 14.18 -28.51
N TRP A 169 14.98 14.57 -29.36
CA TRP A 169 14.43 15.93 -29.43
C TRP A 169 13.15 16.15 -28.59
N LYS A 170 12.63 15.09 -27.93
CA LYS A 170 11.43 15.20 -27.07
C LYS A 170 11.81 15.29 -25.58
N PHE A 171 12.48 16.40 -25.20
CA PHE A 171 12.98 16.57 -23.82
C PHE A 171 11.90 16.90 -22.79
N ILE A 172 10.74 17.42 -23.22
CA ILE A 172 9.74 18.06 -22.33
C ILE A 172 8.54 17.13 -22.08
N SER A 173 8.31 16.10 -22.92
CA SER A 173 7.14 15.25 -22.79
C SER A 173 7.30 14.21 -21.68
N ASN A 174 6.35 14.20 -20.72
CA ASN A 174 6.26 13.14 -19.71
C ASN A 174 5.67 11.82 -20.26
N LYS A 175 5.06 11.85 -21.44
CA LYS A 175 4.43 10.71 -22.13
C LYS A 175 5.42 9.66 -22.66
N VAL A 176 6.73 10.03 -22.67
CA VAL A 176 7.84 9.14 -23.04
C VAL A 176 8.34 8.24 -21.92
N TYR A 177 7.83 8.41 -20.71
CA TYR A 177 8.18 7.56 -19.58
C TYR A 177 7.14 6.47 -19.39
N LEU A 178 7.62 5.26 -19.05
CA LEU A 178 6.75 4.14 -18.70
C LEU A 178 5.89 4.53 -17.50
N ASN A 179 4.58 4.50 -17.69
CA ASN A 179 3.60 4.85 -16.66
C ASN A 179 2.36 3.95 -16.84
N GLU A 180 2.06 3.17 -15.83
CA GLU A 180 0.98 2.19 -15.89
C GLU A 180 -0.40 2.84 -16.11
N SER A 181 -0.64 4.01 -15.52
CA SER A 181 -1.89 4.76 -15.73
C SER A 181 -2.07 5.20 -17.19
N ILE A 182 -0.97 5.61 -17.84
CA ILE A 182 -0.98 5.98 -19.27
C ILE A 182 -1.19 4.72 -20.14
N ILE A 183 -0.54 3.61 -19.81
CA ILE A 183 -0.74 2.32 -20.52
C ILE A 183 -2.20 1.85 -20.42
N ASN A 184 -2.82 1.98 -19.26
CA ASN A 184 -4.23 1.64 -19.07
C ASN A 184 -5.16 2.60 -19.82
N LEU A 185 -4.78 3.87 -19.96
CA LEU A 185 -5.47 4.83 -20.83
C LEU A 185 -5.34 4.41 -22.32
N ASP A 186 -4.12 4.05 -22.75
CA ASP A 186 -3.87 3.59 -24.12
C ASP A 186 -4.72 2.38 -24.51
N LYS A 187 -4.82 1.39 -23.63
CA LYS A 187 -5.70 0.24 -23.83
C LYS A 187 -7.15 0.66 -24.08
N ARG A 188 -7.68 1.55 -23.22
CA ARG A 188 -9.06 2.07 -23.35
C ARG A 188 -9.26 2.88 -24.65
N LEU A 189 -8.26 3.69 -25.03
CA LEU A 189 -8.32 4.47 -26.26
C LEU A 189 -8.34 3.55 -27.48
N LEU A 190 -7.50 2.50 -27.51
CA LEU A 190 -7.49 1.50 -28.57
C LEU A 190 -8.81 0.70 -28.61
N GLU A 191 -9.31 0.23 -27.49
CA GLU A 191 -10.59 -0.48 -27.40
C GLU A 191 -11.74 0.36 -27.97
N ASN A 192 -11.82 1.63 -27.57
CA ASN A 192 -12.84 2.56 -28.07
C ASN A 192 -12.67 2.83 -29.58
N TYR A 193 -11.43 2.99 -30.03
CA TYR A 193 -11.15 3.20 -31.46
C TYR A 193 -11.60 2.01 -32.31
N TYR A 194 -11.24 0.77 -31.89
CA TYR A 194 -11.69 -0.44 -32.59
C TYR A 194 -13.21 -0.61 -32.54
N ARG A 195 -13.83 -0.31 -31.41
CA ARG A 195 -15.28 -0.38 -31.21
C ARG A 195 -16.02 0.58 -32.16
N ASN A 196 -15.49 1.81 -32.32
CA ASN A 196 -16.06 2.80 -33.27
C ASN A 196 -15.91 2.39 -34.71
N LEU A 197 -14.97 1.51 -35.05
CA LEU A 197 -14.82 0.92 -36.38
C LEU A 197 -15.67 -0.35 -36.57
N GLY A 198 -16.52 -0.71 -35.61
CA GLY A 198 -17.40 -1.86 -35.69
C GLY A 198 -16.79 -3.20 -35.27
N TYR A 199 -15.57 -3.18 -34.70
CA TYR A 199 -14.96 -4.38 -34.12
C TYR A 199 -15.48 -4.58 -32.70
N HIS A 200 -16.32 -5.57 -32.49
CA HIS A 200 -16.80 -5.99 -31.17
C HIS A 200 -16.18 -7.34 -30.81
N LYS A 201 -15.82 -7.53 -29.53
CA LYS A 201 -15.45 -8.85 -28.98
C LYS A 201 -16.70 -9.64 -28.71
#